data_28cb5482b095d8894fe48213039402f3
#
_entry.id   28cb5482b095d8894fe48213039402f3
#
_cell.length_a   1.000
_cell.length_b   1.000
_cell.length_c   1.000
_cell.angle_alpha   90.00
_cell.angle_beta   90.00
_cell.angle_gamma   90.00
#
_symmetry.space_group_name_H-M   'P 1'
#
loop_
_entity.id
_entity.type
_entity.pdbx_description
1 polymer ?
#
loop_
_entity_poly.entity_id
_entity_poly.type
_entity_poly.pdbx_seq_one_letter_code
_entity_poly.pdbx_strand_id
1 'polypeptide(L)'
;MARLHVMERSHAQAVMDDLHDALGRRLAVSSLAPCPVEFTAALVNLCSTQSCGKCTPCRVGLSALSDLLADVLEGRADESTLNLIERTARTIYLSSDCAIGYEAGAMALTAIRGFHDDFEHHIREHSCGFDREARVPCVSGCPAPVDIPGYISLVE
;
A
#
# COMPACT_ATOMS: atom_id res chain seq x y z
N MET A 1 -13.21 -40.31 18.84
CA MET A 1 -12.05 -39.43 19.06
C MET A 1 -12.06 -38.37 17.97
N ALA A 2 -12.39 -37.13 18.34
CA ALA A 2 -12.37 -36.02 17.40
C ALA A 2 -10.92 -35.57 17.17
N ARG A 3 -10.42 -35.68 15.93
CA ARG A 3 -9.13 -35.13 15.55
C ARG A 3 -9.31 -33.62 15.41
N LEU A 4 -8.63 -32.86 16.26
CA LEU A 4 -8.45 -31.44 16.07
C LEU A 4 -7.63 -31.22 14.78
N HIS A 5 -8.28 -30.71 13.73
CA HIS A 5 -7.60 -30.19 12.56
C HIS A 5 -7.00 -28.84 12.97
N VAL A 6 -5.73 -28.82 13.29
CA VAL A 6 -4.97 -27.57 13.38
C VAL A 6 -4.73 -27.12 11.94
N MET A 7 -5.43 -26.08 11.52
CA MET A 7 -5.14 -25.42 10.24
C MET A 7 -3.84 -24.63 10.42
N GLU A 8 -2.74 -25.17 9.91
CA GLU A 8 -1.50 -24.39 9.81
C GLU A 8 -1.75 -23.19 8.86
N ARG A 9 -1.40 -21.99 9.32
CA ARG A 9 -1.47 -20.78 8.48
C ARG A 9 -0.56 -20.98 7.27
N SER A 10 -1.06 -20.67 6.08
CA SER A 10 -0.22 -20.68 4.89
C SER A 10 0.84 -19.56 5.01
N HIS A 11 2.00 -19.75 4.37
CA HIS A 11 3.04 -18.70 4.34
C HIS A 11 2.49 -17.35 3.84
N ALA A 12 1.61 -17.38 2.83
CA ALA A 12 0.96 -16.17 2.32
C ALA A 12 0.10 -15.49 3.39
N GLN A 13 -0.62 -16.25 4.20
CA GLN A 13 -1.45 -15.72 5.28
C GLN A 13 -0.61 -15.08 6.39
N ALA A 14 0.50 -15.71 6.77
CA ALA A 14 1.44 -15.15 7.75
C ALA A 14 2.04 -13.82 7.27
N VAL A 15 2.46 -13.76 5.99
CA VAL A 15 2.98 -12.52 5.38
C VAL A 15 1.93 -11.43 5.36
N MET A 16 0.65 -11.75 5.06
CA MET A 16 -0.43 -10.75 5.07
C MET A 16 -0.75 -10.26 6.48
N ASP A 17 -0.74 -11.13 7.47
CA ASP A 17 -0.93 -10.75 8.87
C ASP A 17 0.20 -9.79 9.33
N ASP A 18 1.46 -10.10 9.03
CA ASP A 18 2.62 -9.26 9.32
C ASP A 18 2.53 -7.89 8.61
N LEU A 19 2.01 -7.87 7.38
CA LEU A 19 1.75 -6.68 6.59
C LEU A 19 0.71 -5.78 7.26
N HIS A 20 -0.43 -6.34 7.63
CA HIS A 20 -1.50 -5.61 8.31
C HIS A 20 -1.03 -5.03 9.65
N ASP A 21 -0.25 -5.81 10.41
CA ASP A 21 0.33 -5.34 11.67
C ASP A 21 1.34 -4.21 11.46
N ALA A 22 2.18 -4.30 10.44
CA ALA A 22 3.13 -3.24 10.09
C ALA A 22 2.43 -1.94 9.66
N LEU A 23 1.35 -2.07 8.88
CA LEU A 23 0.51 -0.94 8.48
C LEU A 23 -0.21 -0.32 9.67
N GLY A 24 -0.79 -1.14 10.55
CA GLY A 24 -1.45 -0.69 11.77
C GLY A 24 -0.52 0.10 12.67
N ARG A 25 0.72 -0.36 12.84
CA ARG A 25 1.75 0.37 13.60
C ARG A 25 2.09 1.72 12.96
N ARG A 26 2.26 1.78 11.64
CA ARG A 26 2.52 3.04 10.92
C ARG A 26 1.39 4.05 11.07
N LEU A 27 0.15 3.58 10.98
CA LEU A 27 -1.04 4.43 11.17
C LEU A 27 -1.16 4.95 12.61
N ALA A 28 -0.84 4.12 13.60
CA ALA A 28 -0.91 4.50 15.02
C ALA A 28 0.13 5.57 15.41
N VAL A 29 1.30 5.55 14.75
CA VAL A 29 2.40 6.51 15.00
C VAL A 29 2.25 7.80 14.18
N SER A 30 1.46 7.77 13.10
CA SER A 30 1.23 8.94 12.25
C SER A 30 0.20 9.87 12.90
N SER A 31 0.63 11.01 13.42
CA SER A 31 -0.25 12.06 13.95
C SER A 31 -1.07 12.79 12.86
N LEU A 32 -0.70 12.61 11.61
CA LEU A 32 -1.38 13.14 10.44
C LEU A 32 -1.90 11.98 9.60
N ALA A 33 -3.12 12.11 9.07
CA ALA A 33 -3.66 11.12 8.16
C ALA A 33 -2.70 10.93 6.97
N PRO A 34 -2.17 9.72 6.74
CA PRO A 34 -1.27 9.50 5.62
C PRO A 34 -2.03 9.73 4.32
N CYS A 35 -1.34 10.26 3.31
CA CYS A 35 -1.91 10.37 1.97
C CYS A 35 -2.39 8.99 1.48
N PRO A 36 -3.66 8.83 1.10
CA PRO A 36 -4.21 7.54 0.68
C PRO A 36 -3.48 6.94 -0.52
N VAL A 37 -3.01 7.79 -1.44
CA VAL A 37 -2.26 7.37 -2.64
C VAL A 37 -0.90 6.81 -2.25
N GLU A 38 -0.17 7.52 -1.38
CA GLU A 38 1.13 7.05 -0.88
C GLU A 38 1.01 5.77 -0.06
N PHE A 39 -0.05 5.68 0.75
CA PHE A 39 -0.35 4.47 1.52
C PHE A 39 -0.61 3.28 0.61
N THR A 40 -1.42 3.47 -0.45
CA THR A 40 -1.72 2.44 -1.44
C THR A 40 -0.45 2.00 -2.17
N ALA A 41 0.39 2.95 -2.59
CA ALA A 41 1.67 2.67 -3.24
C ALA A 41 2.62 1.88 -2.34
N ALA A 42 2.73 2.27 -1.06
CA ALA A 42 3.56 1.57 -0.09
C ALA A 42 3.09 0.12 0.12
N LEU A 43 1.78 -0.11 0.19
CA LEU A 43 1.21 -1.44 0.33
C LEU A 43 1.48 -2.32 -0.90
N VAL A 44 1.21 -1.79 -2.10
CA VAL A 44 1.44 -2.53 -3.35
C VAL A 44 2.91 -2.89 -3.51
N ASN A 45 3.81 -1.96 -3.20
CA ASN A 45 5.25 -2.20 -3.24
C ASN A 45 5.67 -3.29 -2.24
N LEU A 46 5.10 -3.27 -1.03
CA LEU A 46 5.36 -4.29 -0.03
C LEU A 46 4.87 -5.68 -0.49
N CYS A 47 3.66 -5.77 -1.05
CA CYS A 47 3.16 -7.00 -1.65
C CYS A 47 4.05 -7.49 -2.81
N SER A 48 4.54 -6.58 -3.64
CA SER A 48 5.45 -6.89 -4.74
C SER A 48 6.76 -7.50 -4.24
N THR A 49 7.37 -6.91 -3.20
CA THR A 49 8.63 -7.39 -2.61
C THR A 49 8.48 -8.73 -1.90
N GLN A 50 7.31 -9.01 -1.33
CA GLN A 50 6.99 -10.28 -0.65
C GLN A 50 6.44 -11.35 -1.59
N SER A 51 6.17 -11.01 -2.86
CA SER A 51 5.64 -11.96 -3.82
C SER A 51 6.67 -13.04 -4.17
N CYS A 52 6.19 -14.29 -4.33
CA CYS A 52 7.08 -15.38 -4.75
C CYS A 52 7.42 -15.35 -6.24
N GLY A 53 6.82 -14.45 -7.03
CA GLY A 53 7.04 -14.29 -8.47
C GLY A 53 6.57 -15.45 -9.36
N LYS A 54 5.85 -16.46 -8.80
CA LYS A 54 5.43 -17.65 -9.53
C LYS A 54 4.39 -17.32 -10.62
N CYS A 55 3.33 -16.63 -10.25
CA CYS A 55 2.26 -16.29 -11.20
C CYS A 55 2.50 -14.94 -11.87
N THR A 56 2.04 -14.82 -13.11
CA THR A 56 2.21 -13.59 -13.92
C THR A 56 1.56 -12.36 -13.28
N PRO A 57 0.36 -12.44 -12.68
CA PRO A 57 -0.27 -11.29 -12.04
C PRO A 57 0.62 -10.64 -10.96
N CYS A 58 1.28 -11.44 -10.13
CA CYS A 58 2.23 -10.89 -9.15
C CYS A 58 3.52 -10.40 -9.82
N ARG A 59 4.16 -11.27 -10.63
CA ARG A 59 5.49 -10.97 -11.19
C ARG A 59 5.51 -9.73 -12.09
N VAL A 60 4.49 -9.54 -12.90
CA VAL A 60 4.39 -8.43 -13.85
C VAL A 60 3.38 -7.38 -13.39
N GLY A 61 2.21 -7.83 -12.91
CA GLY A 61 1.11 -6.95 -12.58
C GLY A 61 1.40 -6.07 -11.37
N LEU A 62 1.97 -6.61 -10.29
CA LEU A 62 2.31 -5.79 -9.11
C LEU A 62 3.41 -4.78 -9.41
N SER A 63 4.41 -5.14 -10.23
CA SER A 63 5.43 -4.19 -10.68
C SER A 63 4.80 -3.05 -11.48
N ALA A 64 4.00 -3.39 -12.49
CA ALA A 64 3.30 -2.38 -13.29
C ALA A 64 2.37 -1.49 -12.46
N LEU A 65 1.64 -2.07 -11.49
CA LEU A 65 0.76 -1.32 -10.60
C LEU A 65 1.57 -0.37 -9.69
N SER A 66 2.73 -0.83 -9.20
CA SER A 66 3.64 0.00 -8.39
C SER A 66 4.19 1.18 -9.19
N ASP A 67 4.60 0.94 -10.44
CA ASP A 67 5.11 1.99 -11.34
C ASP A 67 4.03 3.04 -11.64
N LEU A 68 2.78 2.61 -11.92
CA LEU A 68 1.66 3.52 -12.15
C LEU A 68 1.33 4.38 -10.92
N LEU A 69 1.37 3.79 -9.72
CA LEU A 69 1.16 4.53 -8.47
C LEU A 69 2.31 5.50 -8.18
N ALA A 70 3.55 5.13 -8.54
CA ALA A 70 4.68 6.04 -8.47
C ALA A 70 4.52 7.22 -9.43
N ASP A 71 4.03 7.00 -10.64
CA ASP A 71 3.73 8.08 -11.61
C ASP A 71 2.70 9.07 -11.07
N VAL A 72 1.66 8.58 -10.36
CA VAL A 72 0.68 9.46 -9.69
C VAL A 72 1.36 10.31 -8.61
N LEU A 73 2.21 9.70 -7.77
CA LEU A 73 2.90 10.39 -6.68
C LEU A 73 3.94 11.42 -7.17
N GLU A 74 4.57 11.15 -8.30
CA GLU A 74 5.58 12.00 -8.91
C GLU A 74 5.01 13.05 -9.89
N GLY A 75 3.68 13.06 -10.06
CA GLY A 75 3.01 14.01 -10.92
C GLY A 75 3.20 13.78 -12.42
N ARG A 76 3.53 12.54 -12.82
CA ARG A 76 3.67 12.13 -14.23
C ARG A 76 2.40 11.50 -14.82
N ALA A 77 1.43 11.21 -13.96
CA ALA A 77 0.19 10.57 -14.35
C ALA A 77 -0.76 11.53 -15.09
N ASP A 78 -1.57 10.98 -15.96
CA ASP A 78 -2.67 11.63 -16.64
C ASP A 78 -4.03 11.01 -16.27
N GLU A 79 -5.13 11.58 -16.78
CA GLU A 79 -6.48 11.08 -16.51
C GLU A 79 -6.69 9.61 -16.94
N SER A 80 -5.93 9.11 -17.94
CA SER A 80 -6.01 7.73 -18.40
C SER A 80 -5.33 6.76 -17.41
N THR A 81 -4.40 7.26 -16.62
CA THR A 81 -3.61 6.48 -15.66
C THR A 81 -4.49 5.87 -14.59
N LEU A 82 -5.49 6.59 -14.07
CA LEU A 82 -6.41 6.07 -13.05
C LEU A 82 -7.19 4.85 -13.54
N ASN A 83 -7.70 4.92 -14.77
CA ASN A 83 -8.37 3.79 -15.39
C ASN A 83 -7.43 2.59 -15.60
N LEU A 84 -6.16 2.86 -15.91
CA LEU A 84 -5.16 1.82 -16.10
C LEU A 84 -4.80 1.15 -14.76
N ILE A 85 -4.68 1.93 -13.69
CA ILE A 85 -4.47 1.43 -12.32
C ILE A 85 -5.64 0.51 -11.93
N GLU A 86 -6.90 0.96 -12.11
CA GLU A 86 -8.07 0.16 -11.77
C GLU A 86 -8.11 -1.16 -12.56
N ARG A 87 -7.87 -1.12 -13.86
CA ARG A 87 -7.84 -2.31 -14.72
C ARG A 87 -6.73 -3.27 -14.32
N THR A 88 -5.55 -2.76 -14.02
CA THR A 88 -4.39 -3.55 -13.60
C THR A 88 -4.67 -4.21 -12.25
N ALA A 89 -5.13 -3.44 -11.26
CA ALA A 89 -5.50 -3.95 -9.95
C ALA A 89 -6.60 -5.02 -10.05
N ARG A 90 -7.62 -4.80 -10.89
CA ARG A 90 -8.69 -5.77 -11.13
C ARG A 90 -8.17 -7.07 -11.77
N THR A 91 -7.25 -6.95 -12.72
CA THR A 91 -6.63 -8.12 -13.36
C THR A 91 -5.84 -8.94 -12.31
N ILE A 92 -5.03 -8.28 -11.48
CA ILE A 92 -4.29 -8.94 -10.39
C ILE A 92 -5.26 -9.63 -9.44
N TYR A 93 -6.30 -8.93 -8.99
CA TYR A 93 -7.33 -9.46 -8.08
C TYR A 93 -7.97 -10.74 -8.62
N LEU A 94 -8.35 -10.75 -9.89
CA LEU A 94 -9.11 -11.87 -10.50
C LEU A 94 -8.24 -13.04 -10.95
N SER A 95 -6.92 -12.85 -11.14
CA SER A 95 -6.06 -13.86 -11.76
C SER A 95 -4.89 -14.32 -10.89
N SER A 96 -4.76 -13.81 -9.66
CA SER A 96 -3.71 -14.25 -8.73
C SER A 96 -4.01 -15.61 -8.11
N ASP A 97 -2.97 -16.45 -8.02
CA ASP A 97 -3.08 -17.82 -7.49
C ASP A 97 -3.12 -17.87 -5.95
N CYS A 98 -2.80 -16.79 -5.26
CA CYS A 98 -2.69 -16.78 -3.81
C CYS A 98 -3.09 -15.44 -3.18
N ALA A 99 -3.19 -15.42 -1.84
CA ALA A 99 -3.64 -14.28 -1.07
C ALA A 99 -2.83 -13.00 -1.32
N ILE A 100 -1.52 -13.06 -1.54
CA ILE A 100 -0.69 -11.86 -1.70
C ILE A 100 -1.16 -11.00 -2.89
N GLY A 101 -1.32 -11.61 -4.07
CA GLY A 101 -1.80 -10.87 -5.25
C GLY A 101 -3.28 -10.51 -5.14
N TYR A 102 -4.11 -11.42 -4.62
CA TYR A 102 -5.53 -11.18 -4.40
C TYR A 102 -5.74 -9.96 -3.51
N GLU A 103 -5.11 -9.91 -2.34
CA GLU A 103 -5.24 -8.81 -1.38
C GLU A 103 -4.66 -7.50 -1.90
N ALA A 104 -3.49 -7.55 -2.56
CA ALA A 104 -2.91 -6.37 -3.17
C ALA A 104 -3.85 -5.72 -4.19
N GLY A 105 -4.46 -6.54 -5.06
CA GLY A 105 -5.45 -6.09 -6.03
C GLY A 105 -6.72 -5.56 -5.37
N ALA A 106 -7.25 -6.28 -4.36
CA ALA A 106 -8.46 -5.89 -3.63
C ALA A 106 -8.27 -4.56 -2.89
N MET A 107 -7.14 -4.38 -2.21
CA MET A 107 -6.84 -3.17 -1.46
C MET A 107 -6.62 -1.97 -2.38
N ALA A 108 -5.91 -2.13 -3.50
CA ALA A 108 -5.78 -1.09 -4.49
C ALA A 108 -7.14 -0.64 -5.05
N LEU A 109 -8.03 -1.58 -5.40
CA LEU A 109 -9.38 -1.27 -5.85
C LEU A 109 -10.22 -0.56 -4.77
N THR A 110 -10.08 -0.98 -3.52
CA THR A 110 -10.78 -0.34 -2.39
C THR A 110 -10.29 1.07 -2.17
N ALA A 111 -8.97 1.29 -2.23
CA ALA A 111 -8.37 2.61 -2.09
C ALA A 111 -8.81 3.56 -3.20
N ILE A 112 -8.77 3.14 -4.47
CA ILE A 112 -9.21 3.95 -5.60
C ILE A 112 -10.68 4.36 -5.46
N ARG A 113 -11.55 3.44 -5.03
CA ARG A 113 -12.99 3.74 -4.86
C ARG A 113 -13.27 4.60 -3.64
N GLY A 114 -12.56 4.37 -2.55
CA GLY A 114 -12.77 5.09 -1.30
C GLY A 114 -12.16 6.49 -1.28
N PHE A 115 -11.11 6.71 -2.05
CA PHE A 115 -10.32 7.95 -2.09
C PHE A 115 -10.14 8.49 -3.50
N HIS A 116 -11.17 8.33 -4.34
CA HIS A 116 -11.14 8.72 -5.75
C HIS A 116 -10.71 10.17 -5.94
N ASP A 117 -11.27 11.07 -5.13
CA ASP A 117 -11.00 12.50 -5.20
C ASP A 117 -9.53 12.82 -4.87
N ASP A 118 -8.91 12.06 -3.96
CA ASP A 118 -7.49 12.23 -3.62
C ASP A 118 -6.58 11.79 -4.78
N PHE A 119 -6.93 10.70 -5.47
CA PHE A 119 -6.22 10.27 -6.67
C PHE A 119 -6.37 11.28 -7.81
N GLU A 120 -7.58 11.78 -8.07
CA GLU A 120 -7.81 12.83 -9.06
C GLU A 120 -7.06 14.12 -8.73
N HIS A 121 -7.01 14.52 -7.46
CA HIS A 121 -6.27 15.68 -7.02
C HIS A 121 -4.78 15.57 -7.36
N HIS A 122 -4.16 14.41 -7.02
CA HIS A 122 -2.76 14.17 -7.37
C HIS A 122 -2.49 14.24 -8.86
N ILE A 123 -3.40 13.74 -9.68
CA ILE A 123 -3.27 13.73 -11.14
C ILE A 123 -3.43 15.14 -11.71
N ARG A 124 -4.41 15.92 -11.24
CA ARG A 124 -4.69 17.26 -11.78
C ARG A 124 -3.70 18.32 -11.32
N GLU A 125 -3.37 18.30 -10.03
CA GLU A 125 -2.53 19.33 -9.41
C GLU A 125 -1.04 18.93 -9.42
N HIS A 126 -0.71 17.70 -9.84
CA HIS A 126 0.65 17.16 -9.81
C HIS A 126 1.32 17.29 -8.44
N SER A 127 0.52 17.32 -7.40
CA SER A 127 0.95 17.56 -6.02
C SER A 127 0.06 16.81 -5.03
N CYS A 128 0.62 16.52 -3.86
CA CYS A 128 -0.13 15.95 -2.77
C CYS A 128 -0.89 17.07 -2.03
N GLY A 129 -2.23 16.94 -1.90
CA GLY A 129 -3.05 17.86 -1.10
C GLY A 129 -2.81 17.73 0.43
N PHE A 130 -2.10 16.68 0.85
CA PHE A 130 -1.70 16.49 2.24
C PHE A 130 -0.40 17.24 2.52
N ASP A 131 -0.38 18.01 3.59
CA ASP A 131 0.77 18.83 3.97
C ASP A 131 2.00 17.96 4.27
N ARG A 132 2.97 17.99 3.33
CA ARG A 132 4.24 17.28 3.49
C ARG A 132 5.19 17.99 4.45
N GLU A 133 4.98 19.28 4.72
CA GLU A 133 5.84 20.05 5.62
C GLU A 133 5.72 19.56 7.07
N ALA A 134 4.60 18.93 7.42
CA ALA A 134 4.38 18.32 8.72
C ALA A 134 5.10 16.97 8.91
N ARG A 135 5.67 16.38 7.85
CA ARG A 135 6.40 15.12 7.94
C ARG A 135 7.87 15.34 8.26
N VAL A 136 8.20 15.09 9.51
CA VAL A 136 9.61 15.11 9.91
C VAL A 136 10.35 13.97 9.20
N PRO A 137 11.44 14.26 8.46
CA PRO A 137 12.14 13.24 7.66
C PRO A 137 12.59 12.01 8.44
N CYS A 138 12.88 12.16 9.73
CA CYS A 138 13.26 11.05 10.60
C CYS A 138 12.11 10.08 10.90
N VAL A 139 10.85 10.50 10.77
CA VAL A 139 9.68 9.63 10.89
C VAL A 139 9.36 8.98 9.55
N SER A 140 9.32 9.76 8.48
CA SER A 140 8.93 9.27 7.15
C SER A 140 9.95 8.32 6.53
N GLY A 141 11.24 8.48 6.83
CA GLY A 141 12.32 7.63 6.34
C GLY A 141 12.76 6.52 7.29
N CYS A 142 12.13 6.38 8.45
CA CYS A 142 12.56 5.40 9.44
C CYS A 142 12.03 3.99 9.09
N PRO A 143 12.90 2.99 8.89
CA PRO A 143 12.48 1.60 8.68
C PRO A 143 11.86 0.96 9.92
N ALA A 144 12.19 1.47 11.12
CA ALA A 144 11.50 1.15 12.35
C ALA A 144 10.55 2.32 12.64
N PRO A 145 9.22 2.14 12.62
CA PRO A 145 8.25 3.24 12.77
C PRO A 145 8.31 3.84 14.19
N VAL A 146 9.37 4.60 14.46
CA VAL A 146 9.62 5.26 15.74
C VAL A 146 9.15 6.71 15.64
N ASP A 147 8.25 7.11 16.52
CA ASP A 147 7.81 8.50 16.65
C ASP A 147 8.87 9.32 17.41
N ILE A 148 9.93 9.72 16.70
CA ILE A 148 11.03 10.52 17.26
C ILE A 148 10.53 11.88 17.77
N PRO A 149 9.68 12.65 17.04
CA PRO A 149 9.11 13.89 17.56
C PRO A 149 8.31 13.70 18.86
N GLY A 150 7.52 12.63 18.94
CA GLY A 150 6.78 12.29 20.16
C GLY A 150 7.70 12.02 21.36
N TYR A 151 8.83 11.37 21.14
CA TYR A 151 9.84 11.20 22.21
C TYR A 151 10.45 12.53 22.65
N ILE A 152 10.76 13.40 21.70
CA ILE A 152 11.36 14.72 22.00
C ILE A 152 10.36 15.57 22.80
N SER A 153 9.08 15.56 22.43
CA SER A 153 8.04 16.33 23.14
C SER A 153 7.76 15.87 24.56
N LEU A 154 8.19 14.65 24.94
CA LEU A 154 8.08 14.14 26.31
C LEU A 154 9.24 14.59 27.22
N VAL A 155 10.27 15.21 26.66
CA VAL A 155 11.48 15.64 27.40
C VAL A 155 11.47 17.15 27.68
N GLU A 156 10.61 17.92 27.01
CA GLU A 156 10.35 19.34 27.27
C GLU A 156 9.31 19.52 28.39
#